data_5058181e2f29290d46ab270ba35617fd
#
_entry.id   5058181e2f29290d46ab270ba35617fd
#
_cell.length_a   1.000
_cell.length_b   1.000
_cell.length_c   1.000
_cell.angle_alpha   90.00
_cell.angle_beta   90.00
_cell.angle_gamma   90.00
#
_symmetry.space_group_name_H-M   'P 1'
#
loop_
_entity.id
_entity.type
_entity.pdbx_description
1 polymer ?
#
loop_
_entity_poly.entity_id
_entity_poly.type
_entity_poly.pdbx_seq_one_letter_code
_entity_poly.pdbx_strand_id
1 'polypeptide(L)'
;GTIYHVIAVPGHLDNLVEETGEPLSVFYQTNPALFRCNRKDLPIRMTTTCNEGRQSYQLHPTDDYALAHDGQYGKVSGSVALLPDGAEKRRLFGNLCTTREEFAKKVRQQDWEHLFGHITQRNGDFLHTPAGVIHGGEGDGTITCTFSSNGDLTYRFFDYGRNDPKRPLEIDKVIECANIPELPLGAVHIEPVTDDGLR
;
A
#
# COMPACT_ATOMS: atom_id res chain seq x y z
N GLY A 1 -8.91 -8.45 -9.36
CA GLY A 1 -9.03 -7.17 -10.07
C GLY A 1 -9.14 -5.98 -9.13
N THR A 2 -8.96 -4.77 -9.66
CA THR A 2 -9.04 -3.51 -8.88
C THR A 2 -10.04 -2.55 -9.53
N ILE A 3 -10.90 -1.98 -8.70
CA ILE A 3 -11.80 -0.87 -9.06
C ILE A 3 -11.22 0.39 -8.44
N TYR A 4 -11.05 1.43 -9.24
CA TYR A 4 -10.60 2.75 -8.81
C TYR A 4 -11.81 3.66 -8.61
N HIS A 5 -12.13 3.97 -7.35
CA HIS A 5 -13.26 4.85 -7.00
C HIS A 5 -12.87 6.32 -7.05
N VAL A 6 -11.65 6.62 -6.58
CA VAL A 6 -11.05 7.95 -6.64
C VAL A 6 -9.61 7.81 -7.10
N ILE A 7 -9.30 8.36 -8.27
CA ILE A 7 -7.95 8.46 -8.81
C ILE A 7 -7.87 9.64 -9.77
N ALA A 8 -6.78 10.41 -9.66
CA ALA A 8 -6.51 11.58 -10.49
C ALA A 8 -5.03 11.60 -10.87
N VAL A 9 -4.64 10.74 -11.83
CA VAL A 9 -3.28 10.64 -12.35
C VAL A 9 -3.30 10.94 -13.84
N PRO A 10 -2.99 12.19 -14.24
CA PRO A 10 -3.03 12.63 -15.63
C PRO A 10 -2.24 11.71 -16.55
N GLY A 11 -2.84 11.31 -17.67
CA GLY A 11 -2.20 10.46 -18.68
C GLY A 11 -2.11 8.98 -18.32
N HIS A 12 -2.62 8.57 -17.15
CA HIS A 12 -2.64 7.17 -16.72
C HIS A 12 -4.07 6.72 -16.37
N LEU A 13 -4.57 7.08 -15.19
CA LEU A 13 -5.94 6.85 -14.74
C LEU A 13 -6.46 8.13 -14.10
N ASP A 14 -7.59 8.61 -14.59
CA ASP A 14 -8.18 9.88 -14.15
C ASP A 14 -9.70 9.75 -14.22
N ASN A 15 -10.36 9.78 -13.07
CA ASN A 15 -11.80 9.73 -13.04
C ASN A 15 -12.38 10.98 -13.72
N LEU A 16 -13.59 10.86 -14.24
CA LEU A 16 -14.35 11.99 -14.75
C LEU A 16 -15.31 12.50 -13.68
N VAL A 17 -15.45 13.81 -13.59
CA VAL A 17 -16.49 14.46 -12.78
C VAL A 17 -17.80 14.30 -13.51
N GLU A 18 -18.80 13.69 -12.89
CA GLU A 18 -20.07 13.31 -13.55
C GLU A 18 -20.81 14.53 -14.11
N GLU A 19 -20.85 15.64 -13.37
CA GLU A 19 -21.59 16.84 -13.71
C GLU A 19 -20.97 17.62 -14.89
N THR A 20 -19.64 17.56 -15.05
CA THR A 20 -18.93 18.37 -16.05
C THR A 20 -18.28 17.55 -17.15
N GLY A 21 -18.03 16.26 -16.91
CA GLY A 21 -17.30 15.38 -17.81
C GLY A 21 -15.80 15.67 -17.88
N GLU A 22 -15.27 16.60 -17.06
CA GLU A 22 -13.85 16.90 -17.05
C GLU A 22 -13.05 15.91 -16.19
N PRO A 23 -11.75 15.70 -16.48
CA PRO A 23 -10.89 14.89 -15.64
C PRO A 23 -10.80 15.43 -14.20
N LEU A 24 -10.86 14.52 -13.21
CA LEU A 24 -10.80 14.89 -11.79
C LEU A 24 -9.51 15.64 -11.45
N SER A 25 -8.40 15.32 -12.11
CA SER A 25 -7.13 16.04 -11.92
C SER A 25 -7.25 17.52 -12.33
N VAL A 26 -7.96 17.82 -13.41
CA VAL A 26 -8.21 19.19 -13.88
C VAL A 26 -9.17 19.89 -12.93
N PHE A 27 -10.28 19.24 -12.59
CA PHE A 27 -11.26 19.78 -11.65
C PHE A 27 -10.65 20.11 -10.29
N TYR A 28 -9.76 19.24 -9.78
CA TYR A 28 -9.03 19.48 -8.55
C TYR A 28 -8.17 20.75 -8.61
N GLN A 29 -7.41 20.93 -9.70
CA GLN A 29 -6.51 22.09 -9.87
C GLN A 29 -7.26 23.40 -10.06
N THR A 30 -8.43 23.36 -10.72
CA THR A 30 -9.25 24.55 -11.00
C THR A 30 -10.17 24.94 -9.84
N ASN A 31 -10.39 24.05 -8.87
CA ASN A 31 -11.28 24.27 -7.73
C ASN A 31 -10.58 24.08 -6.35
N PRO A 32 -9.43 24.73 -6.07
CA PRO A 32 -8.64 24.47 -4.85
C PRO A 32 -9.40 24.78 -3.56
N ALA A 33 -10.31 25.76 -3.58
CA ALA A 33 -11.12 26.12 -2.41
C ALA A 33 -12.06 25.00 -1.96
N LEU A 34 -12.54 24.18 -2.91
CA LEU A 34 -13.42 23.05 -2.63
C LEU A 34 -12.70 21.95 -1.86
N PHE A 35 -11.46 21.68 -2.22
CA PHE A 35 -10.65 20.60 -1.65
C PHE A 35 -9.89 21.02 -0.40
N ARG A 36 -9.77 22.30 -0.09
CA ARG A 36 -9.02 22.84 1.05
C ARG A 36 -7.61 22.25 1.18
N CYS A 37 -6.96 22.00 0.05
CA CYS A 37 -5.66 21.37 -0.03
C CYS A 37 -4.77 22.15 -1.00
N ASN A 38 -3.50 22.38 -0.60
CA ASN A 38 -2.54 23.17 -1.40
C ASN A 38 -1.58 22.29 -2.22
N ARG A 39 -1.79 20.97 -2.24
CA ARG A 39 -0.97 20.08 -3.09
C ARG A 39 -1.27 20.30 -4.55
N LYS A 40 -0.25 20.17 -5.40
CA LYS A 40 -0.39 20.30 -6.86
C LYS A 40 -1.34 19.25 -7.42
N ASP A 41 -1.20 18.02 -6.94
CA ASP A 41 -1.99 16.86 -7.37
C ASP A 41 -2.92 16.40 -6.25
N LEU A 42 -4.07 15.83 -6.62
CA LEU A 42 -5.01 15.25 -5.63
C LEU A 42 -4.27 14.25 -4.73
N PRO A 43 -4.23 14.48 -3.42
CA PRO A 43 -3.33 13.70 -2.55
C PRO A 43 -3.86 12.32 -2.15
N ILE A 44 -5.05 11.95 -2.60
CA ILE A 44 -5.75 10.73 -2.17
C ILE A 44 -6.14 9.85 -3.35
N ARG A 45 -6.10 8.54 -3.12
CA ARG A 45 -6.63 7.49 -3.99
C ARG A 45 -7.51 6.56 -3.16
N MET A 46 -8.61 6.09 -3.75
CA MET A 46 -9.48 5.09 -3.15
C MET A 46 -9.73 3.94 -4.13
N THR A 47 -9.50 2.71 -3.67
CA THR A 47 -9.67 1.52 -4.49
C THR A 47 -10.37 0.40 -3.72
N THR A 48 -11.09 -0.46 -4.46
CA THR A 48 -11.46 -1.79 -3.98
C THR A 48 -10.75 -2.83 -4.81
N THR A 49 -10.04 -3.74 -4.15
CA THR A 49 -9.24 -4.77 -4.81
C THR A 49 -9.67 -6.15 -4.32
N CYS A 50 -9.91 -7.06 -5.26
CA CYS A 50 -10.00 -8.49 -5.01
C CYS A 50 -8.68 -9.15 -5.43
N ASN A 51 -7.98 -9.75 -4.47
CA ASN A 51 -6.64 -10.33 -4.65
C ASN A 51 -6.75 -11.84 -4.84
N GLU A 52 -6.79 -12.30 -6.10
CA GLU A 52 -6.84 -13.72 -6.45
C GLU A 52 -5.48 -14.31 -6.85
N GLY A 53 -4.48 -13.46 -7.02
CA GLY A 53 -3.15 -13.87 -7.50
C GLY A 53 -2.03 -13.49 -6.54
N ARG A 54 -0.84 -14.00 -6.82
CA ARG A 54 0.36 -13.68 -6.05
C ARG A 54 0.77 -12.22 -6.23
N GLN A 55 0.88 -11.51 -5.14
CA GLN A 55 1.44 -10.16 -5.09
C GLN A 55 2.94 -10.24 -4.76
N SER A 56 3.75 -9.42 -5.43
CA SER A 56 5.18 -9.31 -5.10
C SER A 56 5.39 -8.99 -3.63
N TYR A 57 6.51 -9.43 -3.07
CA TYR A 57 6.98 -8.90 -1.79
C TYR A 57 7.57 -7.53 -2.04
N GLN A 58 7.02 -6.54 -1.36
CA GLN A 58 7.25 -5.13 -1.69
C GLN A 58 7.09 -4.22 -0.48
N LEU A 59 7.58 -2.99 -0.63
CA LEU A 59 7.24 -1.87 0.23
C LEU A 59 7.07 -0.60 -0.63
N HIS A 60 6.55 0.44 -0.01
CA HIS A 60 6.51 1.77 -0.58
C HIS A 60 7.50 2.69 0.16
N PRO A 61 8.27 3.54 -0.52
CA PRO A 61 9.16 4.50 0.12
C PRO A 61 8.41 5.69 0.72
N THR A 62 9.09 6.47 1.56
CA THR A 62 8.64 7.81 1.97
C THR A 62 8.68 8.79 0.80
N ASP A 63 7.94 9.91 0.89
CA ASP A 63 7.98 10.98 -0.12
C ASP A 63 9.41 11.53 -0.29
N ASP A 64 10.14 11.77 0.80
CA ASP A 64 11.49 12.33 0.74
C ASP A 64 12.46 11.41 0.00
N TYR A 65 12.44 10.11 0.30
CA TYR A 65 13.29 9.14 -0.39
C TYR A 65 12.91 9.02 -1.87
N ALA A 66 11.62 8.88 -2.16
CA ALA A 66 11.10 8.71 -3.51
C ALA A 66 11.38 9.92 -4.41
N LEU A 67 11.21 11.15 -3.90
CA LEU A 67 11.51 12.36 -4.63
C LEU A 67 13.02 12.49 -4.92
N ALA A 68 13.87 12.12 -3.98
CA ALA A 68 15.32 12.20 -4.14
C ALA A 68 15.89 11.17 -5.14
N HIS A 69 15.30 9.97 -5.23
CA HIS A 69 15.85 8.85 -6.01
C HIS A 69 15.11 8.56 -7.32
N ASP A 70 13.80 8.86 -7.38
CA ASP A 70 12.95 8.52 -8.52
C ASP A 70 12.13 9.71 -9.05
N GLY A 71 12.18 10.87 -8.41
CA GLY A 71 11.44 12.06 -8.82
C GLY A 71 9.91 11.91 -8.71
N GLN A 72 9.43 10.95 -7.91
CA GLN A 72 8.03 10.64 -7.70
C GLN A 72 7.70 10.68 -6.21
N TYR A 73 6.41 10.73 -5.87
CA TYR A 73 5.96 10.61 -4.48
C TYR A 73 5.99 9.15 -4.03
N GLY A 74 6.31 8.95 -2.76
CA GLY A 74 6.16 7.69 -2.05
C GLY A 74 4.69 7.34 -1.84
N LYS A 75 4.44 6.31 -1.01
CA LYS A 75 3.05 5.89 -0.75
C LYS A 75 2.85 5.46 0.69
N VAL A 76 1.73 5.91 1.23
CA VAL A 76 1.16 5.45 2.50
C VAL A 76 -0.26 4.97 2.21
N SER A 77 -0.67 3.88 2.82
CA SER A 77 -2.03 3.36 2.65
C SER A 77 -2.63 2.85 3.95
N GLY A 78 -3.96 2.80 3.94
CA GLY A 78 -4.74 2.09 4.93
C GLY A 78 -5.83 1.29 4.22
N SER A 79 -6.14 0.11 4.69
CA SER A 79 -7.13 -0.75 4.06
C SER A 79 -8.04 -1.43 5.08
N VAL A 80 -9.31 -1.55 4.72
CA VAL A 80 -10.28 -2.38 5.44
C VAL A 80 -10.44 -3.70 4.70
N ALA A 81 -10.33 -4.81 5.43
CA ALA A 81 -10.60 -6.13 4.87
C ALA A 81 -12.10 -6.44 4.92
N LEU A 82 -12.62 -6.93 3.81
CA LEU A 82 -13.99 -7.45 3.71
C LEU A 82 -13.90 -8.98 3.58
N LEU A 83 -14.22 -9.66 4.66
CA LEU A 83 -14.17 -11.10 4.76
C LEU A 83 -15.56 -11.63 5.13
N PRO A 84 -15.88 -12.90 4.81
CA PRO A 84 -17.07 -13.56 5.35
C PRO A 84 -17.05 -13.53 6.88
N ASP A 85 -18.24 -13.51 7.49
CA ASP A 85 -18.38 -13.53 8.94
C ASP A 85 -17.66 -14.73 9.57
N GLY A 86 -16.86 -14.45 10.60
CA GLY A 86 -16.05 -15.46 11.29
C GLY A 86 -14.80 -15.92 10.54
N ALA A 87 -14.56 -15.43 9.33
CA ALA A 87 -13.34 -15.76 8.60
C ALA A 87 -12.14 -14.98 9.13
N GLU A 88 -11.01 -15.66 9.17
CA GLU A 88 -9.70 -15.08 9.51
C GLU A 88 -8.71 -15.35 8.38
N LYS A 89 -7.85 -14.38 8.10
CA LYS A 89 -6.81 -14.48 7.08
C LYS A 89 -5.44 -14.11 7.65
N ARG A 90 -4.48 -14.99 7.49
CA ARG A 90 -3.08 -14.72 7.81
C ARG A 90 -2.46 -13.94 6.65
N ARG A 91 -1.93 -12.76 6.96
CA ARG A 91 -1.31 -11.84 5.99
C ARG A 91 0.16 -11.66 6.29
N LEU A 92 0.98 -11.62 5.25
CA LEU A 92 2.35 -11.15 5.35
C LEU A 92 2.35 -9.65 5.59
N PHE A 93 2.97 -9.23 6.69
CA PHE A 93 3.03 -7.83 7.07
C PHE A 93 4.24 -7.55 7.96
N GLY A 94 5.11 -6.65 7.52
CA GLY A 94 6.32 -6.28 8.23
C GLY A 94 7.42 -7.34 8.21
N ASN A 95 8.43 -7.13 9.05
CA ASN A 95 9.58 -8.03 9.16
C ASN A 95 9.93 -8.33 10.63
N LEU A 96 10.74 -9.37 10.84
CA LEU A 96 11.17 -9.84 12.17
C LEU A 96 12.60 -9.42 12.52
N CYS A 97 13.25 -8.61 11.68
CA CYS A 97 14.64 -8.23 11.86
C CYS A 97 14.78 -7.08 12.86
N THR A 98 15.90 -7.10 13.58
CA THR A 98 16.26 -6.06 14.54
C THR A 98 17.34 -5.13 14.03
N THR A 99 18.10 -5.56 12.99
CA THR A 99 19.14 -4.76 12.36
C THR A 99 19.01 -4.80 10.82
N ARG A 100 19.54 -3.77 10.18
CA ARG A 100 19.53 -3.65 8.71
C ARG A 100 20.43 -4.68 8.04
N GLU A 101 21.51 -5.05 8.68
CA GLU A 101 22.45 -6.09 8.20
C GLU A 101 21.77 -7.47 8.20
N GLU A 102 21.04 -7.79 9.27
CA GLU A 102 20.25 -9.02 9.35
C GLU A 102 19.19 -9.06 8.24
N PHE A 103 18.45 -7.96 8.07
CA PHE A 103 17.44 -7.81 7.03
C PHE A 103 18.04 -8.00 5.64
N ALA A 104 19.12 -7.27 5.32
CA ALA A 104 19.82 -7.36 4.04
C ALA A 104 20.29 -8.78 3.73
N LYS A 105 20.84 -9.47 4.74
CA LYS A 105 21.27 -10.87 4.61
C LYS A 105 20.11 -11.78 4.24
N LYS A 106 19.01 -11.72 4.99
CA LYS A 106 17.82 -12.56 4.76
C LYS A 106 17.18 -12.29 3.39
N VAL A 107 17.04 -11.03 3.00
CA VAL A 107 16.52 -10.65 1.67
C VAL A 107 17.37 -11.24 0.56
N ARG A 108 18.70 -11.08 0.60
CA ARG A 108 19.61 -11.59 -0.42
C ARG A 108 19.69 -13.12 -0.47
N GLN A 109 19.51 -13.78 0.67
CA GLN A 109 19.45 -15.24 0.77
C GLN A 109 18.06 -15.82 0.49
N GLN A 110 17.04 -14.97 0.30
CA GLN A 110 15.64 -15.36 0.16
C GLN A 110 15.12 -16.21 1.34
N ASP A 111 15.59 -15.89 2.53
CA ASP A 111 15.17 -16.55 3.78
C ASP A 111 13.85 -15.96 4.28
N TRP A 112 12.79 -16.25 3.53
CA TRP A 112 11.46 -15.68 3.76
C TRP A 112 10.82 -16.15 5.05
N GLU A 113 11.09 -17.39 5.46
CA GLU A 113 10.55 -17.98 6.68
C GLU A 113 10.96 -17.21 7.95
N HIS A 114 12.21 -16.74 7.98
CA HIS A 114 12.75 -16.00 9.12
C HIS A 114 12.71 -14.48 8.92
N LEU A 115 12.29 -14.02 7.73
CA LEU A 115 12.22 -12.59 7.42
C LEU A 115 10.87 -11.99 7.82
N PHE A 116 9.76 -12.65 7.47
CA PHE A 116 8.45 -12.01 7.46
C PHE A 116 7.70 -12.06 8.78
N GLY A 117 7.19 -10.89 9.20
CA GLY A 117 6.09 -10.79 10.13
C GLY A 117 4.75 -11.19 9.49
N HIS A 118 3.80 -11.51 10.33
CA HIS A 118 2.44 -11.84 9.90
C HIS A 118 1.43 -11.28 10.88
N ILE A 119 0.26 -10.95 10.33
CA ILE A 119 -0.92 -10.59 11.12
C ILE A 119 -2.07 -11.53 10.78
N THR A 120 -2.99 -11.68 11.71
CA THR A 120 -4.31 -12.27 11.45
C THR A 120 -5.29 -11.14 11.26
N GLN A 121 -5.98 -11.12 10.12
CA GLN A 121 -6.94 -10.09 9.75
C GLN A 121 -8.35 -10.68 9.72
N ARG A 122 -9.31 -9.98 10.31
CA ARG A 122 -10.73 -10.31 10.35
C ARG A 122 -11.54 -9.34 9.52
N ASN A 123 -12.82 -9.64 9.35
CA ASN A 123 -13.75 -8.75 8.67
C ASN A 123 -13.81 -7.39 9.40
N GLY A 124 -13.65 -6.31 8.63
CA GLY A 124 -13.67 -4.94 9.15
C GLY A 124 -12.36 -4.44 9.76
N ASP A 125 -11.35 -5.30 9.96
CA ASP A 125 -10.06 -4.86 10.45
C ASP A 125 -9.45 -3.81 9.53
N PHE A 126 -8.99 -2.71 10.13
CA PHE A 126 -8.23 -1.69 9.44
C PHE A 126 -6.74 -1.93 9.59
N LEU A 127 -6.04 -1.99 8.48
CA LEU A 127 -4.60 -2.15 8.42
C LEU A 127 -3.95 -0.90 7.84
N HIS A 128 -3.21 -0.17 8.66
CA HIS A 128 -2.37 0.93 8.20
C HIS A 128 -1.04 0.38 7.67
N THR A 129 -0.68 0.75 6.45
CA THR A 129 0.57 0.37 5.80
C THR A 129 1.41 1.64 5.56
N PRO A 130 2.19 2.08 6.56
CA PRO A 130 3.14 3.19 6.40
C PRO A 130 4.20 2.89 5.35
N ALA A 131 4.87 3.94 4.89
CA ALA A 131 6.09 3.77 4.10
C ALA A 131 7.11 2.91 4.86
N GLY A 132 7.84 2.05 4.14
CA GLY A 132 8.84 1.15 4.70
C GLY A 132 8.31 -0.18 5.23
N VAL A 133 7.00 -0.37 5.33
CA VAL A 133 6.41 -1.63 5.80
C VAL A 133 6.32 -2.63 4.65
N ILE A 134 6.90 -3.82 4.87
CA ILE A 134 6.83 -4.92 3.89
C ILE A 134 5.43 -5.54 3.89
N HIS A 135 4.91 -5.76 2.70
CA HIS A 135 3.63 -6.42 2.49
C HIS A 135 3.60 -7.14 1.14
N GLY A 136 2.57 -7.95 0.92
CA GLY A 136 2.40 -8.74 -0.30
C GLY A 136 2.04 -10.19 0.00
N GLY A 137 2.44 -11.10 -0.88
CA GLY A 137 2.23 -12.55 -0.71
C GLY A 137 1.13 -13.13 -1.58
N GLU A 138 0.65 -14.31 -1.22
CA GLU A 138 -0.36 -15.01 -2.00
C GLU A 138 -1.74 -14.37 -1.83
N GLY A 139 -2.39 -14.14 -2.96
CA GLY A 139 -3.77 -13.70 -2.98
C GLY A 139 -4.71 -14.86 -2.63
N ASP A 140 -5.75 -14.55 -1.90
CA ASP A 140 -6.67 -15.54 -1.33
C ASP A 140 -8.15 -15.17 -1.59
N GLY A 141 -8.37 -14.26 -2.55
CA GLY A 141 -9.70 -13.76 -2.88
C GLY A 141 -10.23 -12.69 -1.91
N THR A 142 -9.45 -12.29 -0.91
CA THR A 142 -9.87 -11.22 0.01
C THR A 142 -10.15 -9.92 -0.74
N ILE A 143 -11.27 -9.31 -0.44
CA ILE A 143 -11.61 -7.98 -0.90
C ILE A 143 -11.09 -6.96 0.10
N THR A 144 -10.37 -5.96 -0.38
CA THR A 144 -9.89 -4.84 0.44
C THR A 144 -10.35 -3.51 -0.12
N CYS A 145 -10.89 -2.67 0.75
CA CYS A 145 -11.14 -1.26 0.44
C CYS A 145 -9.92 -0.46 0.94
N THR A 146 -9.19 0.17 0.03
CA THR A 146 -7.92 0.82 0.33
C THR A 146 -8.01 2.33 0.08
N PHE A 147 -7.55 3.09 1.05
CA PHE A 147 -7.29 4.52 0.98
C PHE A 147 -5.79 4.73 0.99
N SER A 148 -5.27 5.50 0.06
CA SER A 148 -3.82 5.75 -0.01
C SER A 148 -3.52 7.17 -0.45
N SER A 149 -2.28 7.61 -0.19
CA SER A 149 -1.75 8.75 -0.93
C SER A 149 -1.71 8.42 -2.43
N ASN A 150 -1.68 9.44 -3.28
CA ASN A 150 -1.75 9.26 -4.74
C ASN A 150 -0.43 8.81 -5.40
N GLY A 151 0.60 8.49 -4.60
CA GLY A 151 1.82 7.87 -5.09
C GLY A 151 1.59 6.44 -5.59
N ASP A 152 2.40 6.00 -6.55
CA ASP A 152 2.31 4.65 -7.13
C ASP A 152 3.63 3.88 -7.07
N LEU A 153 4.69 4.54 -6.58
CA LEU A 153 6.02 3.96 -6.51
C LEU A 153 6.05 2.76 -5.57
N THR A 154 6.59 1.66 -6.07
CA THR A 154 6.62 0.38 -5.37
C THR A 154 7.99 -0.27 -5.57
N TYR A 155 8.74 -0.49 -4.51
CA TYR A 155 9.99 -1.24 -4.55
C TYR A 155 9.72 -2.71 -4.23
N ARG A 156 10.04 -3.57 -5.21
CA ARG A 156 9.86 -5.02 -5.13
C ARG A 156 11.19 -5.70 -4.88
N PHE A 157 11.20 -6.74 -4.08
CA PHE A 157 12.39 -7.55 -3.85
C PHE A 157 12.18 -9.05 -4.15
N PHE A 158 10.93 -9.46 -4.39
CA PHE A 158 10.60 -10.78 -4.91
C PHE A 158 9.30 -10.74 -5.70
N ASP A 159 9.29 -11.31 -6.90
CA ASP A 159 8.11 -11.33 -7.78
C ASP A 159 7.91 -12.71 -8.45
N TYR A 160 8.22 -13.78 -7.73
CA TYR A 160 7.98 -15.17 -8.15
C TYR A 160 8.60 -15.52 -9.51
N GLY A 161 9.69 -14.88 -9.89
CA GLY A 161 10.37 -15.13 -11.17
C GLY A 161 9.64 -14.60 -12.42
N ARG A 162 8.70 -13.66 -12.28
CA ARG A 162 7.98 -13.07 -13.42
C ARG A 162 8.88 -12.34 -14.41
N ASN A 163 10.02 -11.77 -13.95
CA ASN A 163 11.01 -11.07 -14.77
C ASN A 163 10.41 -10.03 -15.73
N ASP A 164 9.38 -9.31 -15.27
CA ASP A 164 8.75 -8.25 -16.04
C ASP A 164 9.63 -6.99 -16.04
N PRO A 165 10.11 -6.51 -17.21
CA PRO A 165 10.95 -5.31 -17.28
C PRO A 165 10.27 -4.03 -16.81
N LYS A 166 8.93 -4.00 -16.77
CA LYS A 166 8.15 -2.88 -16.23
C LYS A 166 8.00 -2.94 -14.70
N ARG A 167 8.47 -4.03 -14.08
CA ARG A 167 8.36 -4.28 -12.64
C ARG A 167 9.69 -4.83 -12.10
N PRO A 168 10.78 -4.06 -12.20
CA PRO A 168 12.09 -4.52 -11.77
C PRO A 168 12.12 -4.82 -10.27
N LEU A 169 13.07 -5.67 -9.86
CA LEU A 169 13.40 -5.84 -8.46
C LEU A 169 14.39 -4.75 -8.05
N GLU A 170 14.13 -4.10 -6.90
CA GLU A 170 14.92 -2.99 -6.38
C GLU A 170 15.41 -3.30 -4.97
N ILE A 171 16.14 -4.40 -4.86
CA ILE A 171 16.57 -5.01 -3.60
C ILE A 171 17.30 -4.01 -2.69
N ASP A 172 18.22 -3.22 -3.24
CA ASP A 172 19.00 -2.27 -2.44
C ASP A 172 18.12 -1.14 -1.91
N LYS A 173 17.22 -0.57 -2.72
CA LYS A 173 16.24 0.43 -2.27
C LYS A 173 15.30 -0.13 -1.20
N VAL A 174 14.90 -1.41 -1.32
CA VAL A 174 14.09 -2.06 -0.27
C VAL A 174 14.86 -2.15 1.03
N ILE A 175 16.15 -2.54 0.98
CA ILE A 175 16.99 -2.64 2.17
C ILE A 175 17.17 -1.26 2.82
N GLU A 176 17.28 -0.19 2.05
CA GLU A 176 17.40 1.17 2.55
C GLU A 176 16.10 1.69 3.17
N CYS A 177 14.94 1.40 2.55
CA CYS A 177 13.65 1.97 2.93
C CYS A 177 12.91 1.18 4.00
N ALA A 178 13.23 -0.09 4.25
CA ALA A 178 12.50 -0.92 5.21
C ALA A 178 12.55 -0.37 6.64
N ASN A 179 11.43 -0.42 7.35
CA ASN A 179 11.37 -0.13 8.78
C ASN A 179 12.05 -1.24 9.57
N ILE A 180 13.11 -0.92 10.30
CA ILE A 180 13.88 -1.88 11.10
C ILE A 180 14.33 -1.22 12.41
N PRO A 181 13.90 -1.74 13.56
CA PRO A 181 12.87 -2.78 13.71
C PRO A 181 11.51 -2.36 13.15
N GLU A 182 10.64 -3.34 12.94
CA GLU A 182 9.28 -3.08 12.46
C GLU A 182 8.44 -2.32 13.49
N LEU A 183 7.42 -1.63 13.02
CA LEU A 183 6.49 -0.90 13.90
C LEU A 183 5.70 -1.86 14.78
N PRO A 184 5.35 -1.45 16.02
CA PRO A 184 4.49 -2.25 16.89
C PRO A 184 3.14 -2.54 16.21
N LEU A 185 2.65 -3.76 16.34
CA LEU A 185 1.40 -4.20 15.69
C LEU A 185 0.21 -3.28 16.02
N GLY A 186 0.06 -2.87 17.26
CA GLY A 186 -1.01 -1.96 17.69
C GLY A 186 -0.97 -0.55 17.08
N ALA A 187 0.15 -0.18 16.42
CA ALA A 187 0.25 1.08 15.69
C ALA A 187 -0.25 0.98 14.24
N VAL A 188 -0.41 -0.23 13.73
CA VAL A 188 -0.70 -0.49 12.30
C VAL A 188 -1.97 -1.34 12.09
N HIS A 189 -2.40 -2.11 13.08
CA HIS A 189 -3.58 -2.97 13.01
C HIS A 189 -4.62 -2.52 14.04
N ILE A 190 -5.82 -2.18 13.57
CA ILE A 190 -6.93 -1.70 14.39
C ILE A 190 -8.13 -2.60 14.14
N GLU A 191 -8.60 -3.25 15.20
CA GLU A 191 -9.84 -4.03 15.15
C GLU A 191 -11.06 -3.10 15.01
N PRO A 192 -12.13 -3.53 14.35
CA PRO A 192 -13.34 -2.73 14.23
C PRO A 192 -13.93 -2.45 15.61
N VAL A 193 -14.24 -1.19 15.85
CA VAL A 193 -15.00 -0.80 17.03
C VAL A 193 -16.47 -0.98 16.70
N THR A 194 -17.13 -1.96 17.32
CA THR A 194 -18.58 -2.05 17.32
C THR A 194 -19.11 -0.96 18.24
N ASP A 195 -19.37 0.20 17.68
CA ASP A 195 -20.00 1.27 18.44
C ASP A 195 -21.47 1.32 18.10
N ASP A 196 -22.31 0.88 19.05
CA ASP A 196 -23.75 1.08 19.03
C ASP A 196 -24.14 2.57 19.07
N GLY A 197 -23.17 3.46 19.07
CA GLY A 197 -23.28 4.90 19.23
C GLY A 197 -22.86 5.78 18.05
N LEU A 198 -22.28 5.25 16.98
CA LEU A 198 -22.03 6.03 15.77
C LEU A 198 -23.34 6.23 15.00
N ARG A 199 -23.94 7.40 15.19
CA ARG A 199 -25.07 7.94 14.40
C ARG A 199 -24.56 8.87 13.31
#